data_a28a6af1491a596d03d1799e6ec07c41
#
_entry.id   a28a6af1491a596d03d1799e6ec07c41
#
_cell.length_a   1.000
_cell.length_b   1.000
_cell.length_c   1.000
_cell.angle_alpha   90.00
_cell.angle_beta   90.00
_cell.angle_gamma   90.00
#
_symmetry.space_group_name_H-M   'P 1'
#
loop_
_entity.id
_entity.type
_entity.pdbx_description
1 polymer ?
#
loop_
_entity_poly.entity_id
_entity_poly.type
_entity_poly.pdbx_seq_one_letter_code
_entity_poly.pdbx_strand_id
1 'polypeptide(L)'
;MTPEQQAEIDALRSNAQPTLRTVAPGMEQHLYTAYDVLDHGFIRVIDYMGDDAAICQAARVSYGKGTKSVQNDAGLIRYLMRHWHSTPFEMCEIKLHVKLPVFVARQWIRHRTANVNEYSARYSILDREFYIPEPDKLAAQSVINNQGRGEALTGEEAARVLEYLKGDAARCYDHYAEMIDQEGQQGLARELARMNLPSNIYTQWYWKVDLHNLFHFLRLRADAHAQYEIRVYADAICKVVADWVPAAYGAFEDYRMGGATLSSKAIDCVRRMLKGEEVTQETSGXXXXSLDF
;
A
#
# COMPACT_ATOMS: atom_id res chain seq x y z
N MET A 1 -2.59 16.68 10.17
CA MET A 1 -3.68 17.33 9.38
C MET A 1 -3.91 18.73 9.92
N THR A 2 -4.00 19.74 9.04
CA THR A 2 -4.24 21.12 9.47
C THR A 2 -5.73 21.39 9.67
N PRO A 3 -6.10 22.47 10.42
CA PRO A 3 -7.51 22.86 10.55
C PRO A 3 -8.20 23.15 9.21
N GLU A 4 -7.47 23.71 8.24
CA GLU A 4 -7.99 23.97 6.90
C GLU A 4 -8.29 22.68 6.15
N GLN A 5 -7.42 21.68 6.26
CA GLN A 5 -7.62 20.35 5.68
C GLN A 5 -8.83 19.66 6.31
N GLN A 6 -8.97 19.78 7.62
CA GLN A 6 -10.14 19.20 8.31
C GLN A 6 -11.45 19.90 7.86
N ALA A 7 -11.44 21.23 7.72
CA ALA A 7 -12.60 21.97 7.25
C ALA A 7 -12.99 21.57 5.82
N GLU A 8 -12.00 21.32 4.94
CA GLU A 8 -12.26 20.81 3.59
C GLU A 8 -12.94 19.44 3.63
N ILE A 9 -12.43 18.53 4.46
CA ILE A 9 -13.02 17.19 4.64
C ILE A 9 -14.47 17.31 5.12
N ASP A 10 -14.70 18.13 6.14
CA ASP A 10 -16.03 18.30 6.71
C ASP A 10 -17.02 18.88 5.67
N ALA A 11 -16.56 19.84 4.86
CA ALA A 11 -17.37 20.43 3.78
C ALA A 11 -17.72 19.38 2.73
N LEU A 12 -16.75 18.54 2.32
CA LEU A 12 -17.00 17.47 1.35
C LEU A 12 -18.00 16.44 1.90
N ARG A 13 -17.84 16.03 3.16
CA ARG A 13 -18.70 15.03 3.77
C ARG A 13 -20.13 15.56 4.03
N SER A 14 -20.27 16.85 4.25
CA SER A 14 -21.59 17.46 4.47
C SER A 14 -22.40 17.65 3.17
N ASN A 15 -21.74 17.56 2.01
CA ASN A 15 -22.38 17.76 0.71
C ASN A 15 -22.94 16.44 0.15
N ALA A 16 -23.78 15.77 0.93
CA ALA A 16 -24.38 14.49 0.53
C ALA A 16 -25.36 14.67 -0.63
N GLN A 17 -25.31 13.75 -1.59
CA GLN A 17 -26.19 13.73 -2.76
C GLN A 17 -26.91 12.38 -2.83
N PRO A 18 -28.20 12.34 -3.20
CA PRO A 18 -28.85 11.06 -3.46
C PRO A 18 -28.23 10.39 -4.68
N THR A 19 -28.01 9.08 -4.63
CA THR A 19 -27.40 8.34 -5.73
C THR A 19 -28.16 7.04 -5.98
N LEU A 20 -28.20 6.63 -7.25
CA LEU A 20 -28.65 5.30 -7.64
C LEU A 20 -27.50 4.29 -7.69
N ARG A 21 -26.27 4.75 -7.48
CA ARG A 21 -25.08 3.87 -7.40
C ARG A 21 -25.20 2.98 -6.16
N THR A 22 -24.81 1.72 -6.29
CA THR A 22 -24.64 0.82 -5.13
C THR A 22 -23.59 1.40 -4.18
N VAL A 23 -23.88 1.44 -2.91
CA VAL A 23 -22.97 1.94 -1.89
C VAL A 23 -22.60 0.81 -0.92
N ALA A 24 -21.35 0.82 -0.46
CA ALA A 24 -20.85 -0.03 0.61
C ALA A 24 -20.83 0.78 1.91
N PRO A 25 -21.76 0.52 2.86
CA PRO A 25 -21.86 1.37 4.05
C PRO A 25 -20.54 1.47 4.84
N GLY A 26 -19.77 0.39 4.89
CA GLY A 26 -18.46 0.40 5.55
C GLY A 26 -17.47 1.34 4.87
N MET A 27 -17.54 1.49 3.54
CA MET A 27 -16.66 2.41 2.82
C MET A 27 -17.10 3.88 2.94
N GLU A 28 -18.41 4.12 3.03
CA GLU A 28 -18.93 5.50 3.10
C GLU A 28 -18.36 6.28 4.29
N GLN A 29 -18.04 5.60 5.39
CA GLN A 29 -17.45 6.27 6.55
C GLN A 29 -16.01 6.73 6.29
N HIS A 30 -15.32 6.14 5.31
CA HIS A 30 -13.92 6.46 4.98
C HIS A 30 -13.80 7.55 3.92
N LEU A 31 -14.87 7.86 3.18
CA LEU A 31 -14.79 8.85 2.10
C LEU A 31 -14.28 10.19 2.63
N TYR A 32 -13.26 10.71 1.97
CA TYR A 32 -12.58 11.98 2.23
C TYR A 32 -11.83 12.05 3.56
N THR A 33 -11.97 11.05 4.45
CA THR A 33 -11.25 11.03 5.72
C THR A 33 -9.77 10.72 5.47
N ALA A 34 -8.88 11.57 5.95
CA ALA A 34 -7.43 11.35 5.86
C ALA A 34 -6.96 10.55 7.09
N TYR A 35 -6.19 9.52 6.83
CA TYR A 35 -5.54 8.69 7.86
C TYR A 35 -4.04 8.98 7.81
N ASP A 36 -3.52 9.59 8.85
CA ASP A 36 -2.11 9.98 8.93
C ASP A 36 -1.22 8.73 8.91
N VAL A 37 -0.12 8.81 8.15
CA VAL A 37 0.88 7.75 8.00
C VAL A 37 2.25 8.38 8.01
N LEU A 38 3.17 7.87 8.83
CA LEU A 38 4.50 8.44 9.05
C LEU A 38 4.36 9.84 9.67
N ASP A 39 5.35 10.72 9.43
CA ASP A 39 5.38 12.05 10.04
C ASP A 39 4.54 13.11 9.30
N HIS A 40 4.42 13.02 7.97
CA HIS A 40 3.70 14.00 7.15
C HIS A 40 2.79 13.36 6.09
N GLY A 41 2.77 12.04 6.00
CA GLY A 41 2.02 11.31 4.98
C GLY A 41 0.59 11.02 5.38
N PHE A 42 -0.21 10.58 4.43
CA PHE A 42 -1.57 10.12 4.68
C PHE A 42 -2.09 9.24 3.54
N ILE A 43 -3.17 8.51 3.80
CA ILE A 43 -4.06 7.98 2.78
C ILE A 43 -5.45 8.60 2.96
N ARG A 44 -6.18 8.79 1.87
CA ARG A 44 -7.55 9.33 1.89
C ARG A 44 -8.33 8.68 0.75
N VAL A 45 -9.49 8.09 1.06
CA VAL A 45 -10.36 7.54 0.02
C VAL A 45 -11.09 8.68 -0.68
N ILE A 46 -10.99 8.72 -2.01
CA ILE A 46 -11.65 9.76 -2.83
C ILE A 46 -12.91 9.20 -3.49
N ASP A 47 -12.87 7.92 -3.89
CA ASP A 47 -13.99 7.30 -4.60
C ASP A 47 -13.79 5.79 -4.60
N TYR A 48 -14.89 5.07 -4.84
CA TYR A 48 -14.85 3.61 -4.97
C TYR A 48 -16.00 3.13 -5.84
N MET A 49 -15.91 1.89 -6.30
CA MET A 49 -16.99 1.22 -7.04
C MET A 49 -17.07 -0.22 -6.57
N GLY A 50 -18.28 -0.67 -6.29
CA GLY A 50 -18.55 -2.08 -5.95
C GLY A 50 -18.43 -2.39 -4.46
N ASP A 51 -18.82 -3.63 -4.15
CA ASP A 51 -18.83 -4.20 -2.79
C ASP A 51 -18.76 -5.75 -2.92
N ASP A 52 -18.89 -6.47 -1.81
CA ASP A 52 -18.91 -7.95 -1.84
C ASP A 52 -20.02 -8.50 -2.77
N ALA A 53 -21.17 -7.82 -2.82
CA ALA A 53 -22.28 -8.27 -3.71
C ALA A 53 -21.91 -8.09 -5.18
N ALA A 54 -21.17 -7.04 -5.53
CA ALA A 54 -20.72 -6.79 -6.91
C ALA A 54 -19.79 -7.91 -7.40
N ILE A 55 -18.92 -8.44 -6.53
CA ILE A 55 -18.04 -9.58 -6.85
C ILE A 55 -18.89 -10.80 -7.21
N CYS A 56 -19.89 -11.10 -6.38
CA CYS A 56 -20.76 -12.25 -6.60
C CYS A 56 -21.62 -12.08 -7.85
N GLN A 57 -22.12 -10.86 -8.10
CA GLN A 57 -22.89 -10.54 -9.28
C GLN A 57 -22.07 -10.78 -10.56
N ALA A 58 -20.83 -10.31 -10.56
CA ALA A 58 -19.90 -10.50 -11.69
C ALA A 58 -19.66 -12.00 -11.95
N ALA A 59 -19.40 -12.77 -10.89
CA ALA A 59 -19.18 -14.21 -11.04
C ALA A 59 -20.41 -14.91 -11.62
N ARG A 60 -21.62 -14.53 -11.20
CA ARG A 60 -22.87 -15.17 -11.62
C ARG A 60 -23.25 -14.89 -13.08
N VAL A 61 -22.80 -13.78 -13.64
CA VAL A 61 -23.02 -13.46 -15.06
C VAL A 61 -22.51 -14.59 -15.94
N SER A 62 -21.41 -15.24 -15.57
CA SER A 62 -20.82 -16.34 -16.32
C SER A 62 -21.74 -17.56 -16.44
N TYR A 63 -22.74 -17.71 -15.58
CA TYR A 63 -23.69 -18.84 -15.61
C TYR A 63 -25.03 -18.46 -16.23
N GLY A 64 -25.21 -17.22 -16.70
CA GLY A 64 -26.44 -16.76 -17.34
C GLY A 64 -27.68 -16.75 -16.44
N LYS A 65 -27.51 -16.86 -15.14
CA LYS A 65 -28.63 -16.99 -14.19
C LYS A 65 -28.98 -15.68 -13.46
N GLY A 66 -28.35 -14.57 -13.87
CA GLY A 66 -28.63 -13.25 -13.31
C GLY A 66 -28.36 -13.13 -11.82
N THR A 67 -28.89 -12.09 -11.23
CA THR A 67 -28.67 -11.73 -9.84
C THR A 67 -29.64 -12.43 -8.91
N LYS A 68 -29.47 -13.72 -8.65
CA LYS A 68 -30.24 -14.35 -7.57
C LYS A 68 -29.48 -14.23 -6.26
N SER A 69 -30.22 -13.78 -5.24
CA SER A 69 -29.79 -13.41 -3.89
C SER A 69 -28.95 -14.49 -3.18
N VAL A 70 -28.22 -14.14 -2.46
CA VAL A 70 -27.55 -13.57 -1.36
C VAL A 70 -27.29 -14.54 -0.15
N GLN A 71 -27.83 -15.78 -0.10
CA GLN A 71 -27.65 -16.60 1.10
C GLN A 71 -26.27 -17.27 1.22
N ASN A 72 -25.41 -17.18 0.21
CA ASN A 72 -24.08 -17.81 0.29
C ASN A 72 -23.00 -17.03 -0.47
N ASP A 73 -23.06 -15.70 -0.42
CA ASP A 73 -22.09 -14.87 -1.13
C ASP A 73 -20.69 -15.02 -0.54
N ALA A 74 -20.56 -15.13 0.77
CA ALA A 74 -19.25 -15.34 1.42
C ALA A 74 -18.62 -16.67 0.96
N GLY A 75 -19.40 -17.73 0.82
CA GLY A 75 -18.91 -19.01 0.32
C GLY A 75 -18.42 -18.93 -1.12
N LEU A 76 -19.16 -18.21 -1.97
CA LEU A 76 -18.74 -17.99 -3.36
C LEU A 76 -17.44 -17.16 -3.42
N ILE A 77 -17.34 -16.09 -2.67
CA ILE A 77 -16.13 -15.25 -2.61
C ILE A 77 -14.92 -16.10 -2.18
N ARG A 78 -15.08 -16.92 -1.13
CA ARG A 78 -14.01 -17.81 -0.67
C ARG A 78 -13.61 -18.81 -1.77
N TYR A 79 -14.58 -19.36 -2.49
CA TYR A 79 -14.33 -20.27 -3.63
C TYR A 79 -13.51 -19.55 -4.72
N LEU A 80 -13.95 -18.34 -5.11
CA LEU A 80 -13.27 -17.55 -6.14
C LEU A 80 -11.82 -17.22 -5.72
N MET A 81 -11.63 -16.80 -4.47
CA MET A 81 -10.30 -16.47 -3.94
C MET A 81 -9.40 -17.71 -3.93
N ARG A 82 -9.91 -18.85 -3.42
CA ARG A 82 -9.14 -20.09 -3.33
C ARG A 82 -8.67 -20.58 -4.70
N HIS A 83 -9.53 -20.46 -5.72
CA HIS A 83 -9.27 -20.96 -7.06
C HIS A 83 -8.65 -19.94 -8.02
N TRP A 84 -8.22 -18.77 -7.48
CA TRP A 84 -7.52 -17.74 -8.25
C TRP A 84 -8.35 -17.14 -9.39
N HIS A 85 -9.67 -17.06 -9.23
CA HIS A 85 -10.52 -16.31 -10.16
C HIS A 85 -10.33 -14.82 -9.88
N SER A 86 -9.74 -14.08 -10.82
CA SER A 86 -9.40 -12.66 -10.64
C SER A 86 -10.52 -11.71 -11.06
N THR A 87 -11.13 -11.97 -12.23
CA THR A 87 -12.03 -11.02 -12.89
C THR A 87 -13.20 -10.53 -12.02
N PRO A 88 -13.86 -11.39 -11.20
CA PRO A 88 -14.92 -10.86 -10.34
C PRO A 88 -14.45 -9.79 -9.35
N PHE A 89 -13.21 -9.92 -8.84
CA PHE A 89 -12.64 -8.91 -7.93
C PHE A 89 -12.23 -7.64 -8.68
N GLU A 90 -11.92 -7.74 -9.97
CA GLU A 90 -11.58 -6.58 -10.81
C GLU A 90 -12.79 -5.65 -11.05
N MET A 91 -14.02 -6.13 -10.73
CA MET A 91 -15.24 -5.31 -10.86
C MET A 91 -15.43 -4.37 -9.66
N CYS A 92 -14.52 -4.35 -8.71
CA CYS A 92 -14.48 -3.38 -7.63
C CYS A 92 -13.22 -2.52 -7.80
N GLU A 93 -13.34 -1.22 -7.62
CA GLU A 93 -12.21 -0.28 -7.75
C GLU A 93 -12.21 0.72 -6.60
N ILE A 94 -11.02 1.20 -6.25
CA ILE A 94 -10.84 2.27 -5.27
C ILE A 94 -9.89 3.33 -5.83
N LYS A 95 -10.15 4.58 -5.48
CA LYS A 95 -9.29 5.72 -5.80
C LYS A 95 -8.84 6.37 -4.50
N LEU A 96 -7.53 6.35 -4.28
CA LEU A 96 -6.90 6.91 -3.08
C LEU A 96 -6.11 8.18 -3.43
N HIS A 97 -6.18 9.17 -2.56
CA HIS A 97 -5.21 10.25 -2.51
C HIS A 97 -4.17 9.85 -1.46
N VAL A 98 -2.92 9.80 -1.87
CA VAL A 98 -1.82 9.34 -0.99
C VAL A 98 -0.71 10.38 -1.00
N LYS A 99 -0.27 10.77 0.20
CA LYS A 99 0.92 11.61 0.39
C LYS A 99 2.00 10.73 1.00
N LEU A 100 3.18 10.65 0.34
CA LEU A 100 4.20 9.67 0.70
C LEU A 100 5.59 10.18 0.29
N PRO A 101 6.67 9.71 0.96
CA PRO A 101 8.03 10.08 0.52
C PRO A 101 8.35 9.49 -0.86
N VAL A 102 9.15 10.20 -1.63
CA VAL A 102 9.53 9.79 -3.00
C VAL A 102 10.17 8.40 -3.01
N PHE A 103 11.02 8.05 -2.04
CA PHE A 103 11.64 6.72 -2.03
C PHE A 103 10.61 5.59 -1.81
N VAL A 104 9.52 5.87 -1.08
CA VAL A 104 8.40 4.93 -0.92
C VAL A 104 7.60 4.86 -2.22
N ALA A 105 7.36 6.03 -2.84
CA ALA A 105 6.67 6.11 -4.14
C ALA A 105 7.39 5.28 -5.21
N ARG A 106 8.73 5.31 -5.23
CA ARG A 106 9.54 4.53 -6.18
C ARG A 106 9.34 3.02 -6.00
N GLN A 107 9.09 2.56 -4.80
CA GLN A 107 8.79 1.15 -4.52
C GLN A 107 7.34 0.81 -4.88
N TRP A 108 6.40 1.71 -4.56
CA TRP A 108 4.96 1.52 -4.81
C TRP A 108 4.64 1.46 -6.30
N ILE A 109 5.24 2.35 -7.10
CA ILE A 109 4.98 2.47 -8.55
C ILE A 109 5.35 1.19 -9.32
N ARG A 110 6.07 0.24 -8.71
CA ARG A 110 6.37 -1.05 -9.32
C ARG A 110 5.12 -1.93 -9.43
N HIS A 111 4.03 -1.60 -8.73
CA HIS A 111 2.71 -2.21 -8.92
C HIS A 111 2.03 -1.48 -10.07
N ARG A 112 2.19 -2.03 -11.28
CA ARG A 112 1.90 -1.32 -12.54
C ARG A 112 0.46 -1.45 -13.01
N THR A 113 -0.32 -2.38 -12.45
CA THR A 113 -1.73 -2.54 -12.82
C THR A 113 -2.59 -1.60 -11.96
N ALA A 114 -2.47 -0.31 -12.26
CA ALA A 114 -3.12 0.78 -11.54
C ALA A 114 -2.96 2.05 -12.38
N ASN A 115 -3.73 3.07 -12.03
CA ASN A 115 -3.60 4.40 -12.63
C ASN A 115 -3.04 5.37 -11.58
N VAL A 116 -2.04 6.16 -11.96
CA VAL A 116 -1.39 7.12 -11.06
C VAL A 116 -1.40 8.50 -11.71
N ASN A 117 -1.76 9.51 -10.92
CA ASN A 117 -1.59 10.92 -11.30
C ASN A 117 -0.88 11.63 -10.16
N GLU A 118 0.39 11.93 -10.37
CA GLU A 118 1.28 12.45 -9.33
C GLU A 118 1.41 13.98 -9.42
N TYR A 119 1.52 14.61 -8.26
CA TYR A 119 1.84 16.04 -8.09
C TYR A 119 3.13 16.35 -8.86
N SER A 120 3.09 17.42 -9.64
CA SER A 120 4.19 17.69 -10.54
C SER A 120 5.13 18.77 -10.01
N ALA A 121 6.35 18.37 -9.69
CA ALA A 121 7.45 19.28 -9.35
C ALA A 121 7.94 20.10 -10.56
N ARG A 122 7.36 19.91 -11.76
CA ARG A 122 7.62 20.76 -12.94
C ARG A 122 6.72 21.99 -12.93
N TYR A 123 5.49 21.83 -12.42
CA TYR A 123 4.48 22.89 -12.43
C TYR A 123 4.37 23.63 -11.11
N SER A 124 4.74 22.97 -10.02
CA SER A 124 4.59 23.50 -8.68
C SER A 124 5.87 23.37 -7.88
N ILE A 125 6.02 24.21 -6.86
CA ILE A 125 7.08 24.10 -5.87
C ILE A 125 6.64 23.04 -4.85
N LEU A 126 7.48 22.06 -4.59
CA LEU A 126 7.18 21.04 -3.59
C LEU A 126 7.23 21.62 -2.19
N ASP A 127 6.37 21.12 -1.31
CA ASP A 127 6.34 21.52 0.08
C ASP A 127 7.66 21.12 0.78
N ARG A 128 8.08 21.93 1.76
CA ARG A 128 9.30 21.67 2.56
C ARG A 128 8.99 20.62 3.63
N GLU A 129 8.68 19.41 3.20
CA GLU A 129 8.34 18.31 4.09
C GLU A 129 9.15 17.07 3.72
N PHE A 130 9.84 16.51 4.70
CA PHE A 130 10.76 15.40 4.52
C PHE A 130 10.46 14.33 5.55
N TYR A 131 10.46 13.08 5.14
CA TYR A 131 10.37 11.96 6.06
C TYR A 131 11.67 11.86 6.87
N ILE A 132 11.53 11.93 8.18
CA ILE A 132 12.64 11.70 9.12
C ILE A 132 12.21 10.52 10.02
N PRO A 133 12.90 9.39 9.95
CA PRO A 133 12.49 8.24 10.76
C PRO A 133 12.63 8.53 12.25
N GLU A 134 11.73 7.96 13.04
CA GLU A 134 11.87 7.97 14.50
C GLU A 134 13.10 7.16 14.90
N PRO A 135 13.73 7.48 16.05
CA PRO A 135 14.98 6.81 16.44
C PRO A 135 14.89 5.27 16.49
N ASP A 136 13.75 4.73 16.90
CA ASP A 136 13.53 3.28 16.97
C ASP A 136 13.37 2.62 15.59
N LYS A 137 13.20 3.43 14.54
CA LYS A 137 13.09 2.94 13.15
C LYS A 137 14.42 3.03 12.41
N LEU A 138 15.44 3.67 13.00
CA LEU A 138 16.81 3.62 12.44
C LEU A 138 17.44 2.28 12.78
N ALA A 139 17.76 1.50 11.78
CA ALA A 139 18.32 0.18 12.00
C ALA A 139 19.45 -0.11 11.03
N ALA A 140 20.41 -0.88 11.50
CA ALA A 140 21.52 -1.35 10.68
C ALA A 140 21.00 -2.27 9.56
N GLN A 141 21.85 -2.53 8.56
CA GLN A 141 21.54 -3.54 7.54
C GLN A 141 21.53 -4.92 8.19
N SER A 142 20.48 -5.70 7.89
CA SER A 142 20.44 -7.10 8.36
C SER A 142 21.61 -7.92 7.81
N VAL A 143 22.23 -8.72 8.64
CA VAL A 143 23.32 -9.61 8.23
C VAL A 143 22.79 -10.94 7.66
N ILE A 144 21.51 -11.22 7.85
CA ILE A 144 20.86 -12.46 7.40
C ILE A 144 20.15 -12.24 6.06
N ASN A 145 19.52 -11.08 5.90
CA ASN A 145 18.69 -10.74 4.74
C ASN A 145 19.15 -9.42 4.13
N ASN A 146 19.65 -9.47 2.91
CA ASN A 146 20.19 -8.30 2.21
C ASN A 146 19.15 -7.19 1.97
N GLN A 147 17.87 -7.45 2.18
CA GLN A 147 16.79 -6.48 2.02
C GLN A 147 16.19 -6.01 3.35
N GLY A 148 16.59 -6.63 4.45
CA GLY A 148 15.97 -6.40 5.75
C GLY A 148 16.75 -5.45 6.65
N ARG A 149 16.07 -5.00 7.69
CA ARG A 149 16.67 -4.22 8.78
C ARG A 149 17.18 -5.19 9.86
N GLY A 150 18.30 -4.83 10.46
CA GLY A 150 18.87 -5.50 11.62
C GLY A 150 18.49 -4.80 12.92
N GLU A 151 19.44 -4.73 13.84
CA GLU A 151 19.23 -4.07 15.13
C GLU A 151 19.15 -2.54 14.97
N ALA A 152 18.38 -1.92 15.85
CA ALA A 152 18.23 -0.46 15.86
C ALA A 152 19.57 0.20 16.22
N LEU A 153 19.88 1.29 15.55
CA LEU A 153 21.01 2.15 15.92
C LEU A 153 20.68 2.87 17.23
N THR A 154 21.68 3.08 18.06
CA THR A 154 21.47 3.72 19.36
C THR A 154 22.53 4.79 19.62
N GLY A 155 22.27 5.62 20.62
CA GLY A 155 23.22 6.60 21.13
C GLY A 155 23.67 7.63 20.11
N GLU A 156 24.97 7.92 20.11
CA GLU A 156 25.56 8.96 19.28
C GLU A 156 25.48 8.65 17.78
N GLU A 157 25.50 7.37 17.41
CA GLU A 157 25.40 6.97 16.01
C GLU A 157 24.02 7.31 15.44
N ALA A 158 22.96 6.96 16.16
CA ALA A 158 21.59 7.28 15.75
C ALA A 158 21.39 8.80 15.67
N ALA A 159 21.88 9.55 16.67
CA ALA A 159 21.78 11.00 16.69
C ALA A 159 22.48 11.63 15.49
N ARG A 160 23.69 11.16 15.17
CA ARG A 160 24.48 11.65 14.02
C ARG A 160 23.75 11.39 12.69
N VAL A 161 23.17 10.17 12.53
CA VAL A 161 22.43 9.84 11.31
C VAL A 161 21.21 10.72 11.15
N LEU A 162 20.45 10.96 12.24
CA LEU A 162 19.28 11.85 12.21
C LEU A 162 19.69 13.29 11.87
N GLU A 163 20.82 13.76 12.40
CA GLU A 163 21.34 15.09 12.07
C GLU A 163 21.66 15.21 10.58
N TYR A 164 22.31 14.19 10.01
CA TYR A 164 22.58 14.18 8.56
C TYR A 164 21.28 14.21 7.75
N LEU A 165 20.30 13.36 8.08
CA LEU A 165 19.05 13.31 7.33
C LEU A 165 18.31 14.65 7.38
N LYS A 166 18.25 15.28 8.55
CA LYS A 166 17.58 16.58 8.73
C LYS A 166 18.35 17.70 8.05
N GLY A 167 19.66 17.78 8.33
CA GLY A 167 20.51 18.86 7.83
C GLY A 167 20.65 18.86 6.32
N ASP A 168 20.87 17.67 5.75
CA ASP A 168 21.01 17.55 4.30
C ASP A 168 19.69 17.84 3.58
N ALA A 169 18.55 17.37 4.12
CA ALA A 169 17.24 17.67 3.54
C ALA A 169 16.97 19.18 3.55
N ALA A 170 17.22 19.84 4.67
CA ALA A 170 17.03 21.29 4.80
C ALA A 170 17.92 22.04 3.80
N ARG A 171 19.22 21.72 3.78
CA ARG A 171 20.21 22.39 2.91
C ARG A 171 19.87 22.19 1.43
N CYS A 172 19.51 20.96 1.04
CA CYS A 172 19.13 20.69 -0.35
C CYS A 172 17.90 21.48 -0.77
N TYR A 173 16.92 21.62 0.13
CA TYR A 173 15.72 22.40 -0.14
C TYR A 173 16.05 23.91 -0.24
N ASP A 174 16.90 24.42 0.64
CA ASP A 174 17.30 25.84 0.59
C ASP A 174 17.96 26.17 -0.74
N HIS A 175 18.87 25.30 -1.22
CA HIS A 175 19.47 25.46 -2.55
C HIS A 175 18.43 25.35 -3.67
N TYR A 176 17.47 24.42 -3.54
CA TYR A 176 16.37 24.28 -4.51
C TYR A 176 15.56 25.59 -4.59
N ALA A 177 15.19 26.14 -3.46
CA ALA A 177 14.43 27.40 -3.40
C ALA A 177 15.25 28.57 -4.00
N GLU A 178 16.52 28.66 -3.63
CA GLU A 178 17.42 29.69 -4.17
C GLU A 178 17.57 29.59 -5.70
N MET A 179 17.67 28.37 -6.22
CA MET A 179 17.81 28.17 -7.68
C MET A 179 16.60 28.63 -8.46
N ILE A 180 15.39 28.50 -7.91
CA ILE A 180 14.16 28.88 -8.62
C ILE A 180 13.73 30.32 -8.36
N ASP A 181 14.16 30.91 -7.25
CA ASP A 181 13.79 32.29 -6.86
C ASP A 181 15.04 33.19 -6.85
N GLN A 182 15.37 33.71 -8.02
CA GLN A 182 16.47 34.67 -8.14
C GLN A 182 15.90 36.08 -8.29
N GLU A 183 16.02 36.87 -7.28
CA GLU A 183 15.52 38.28 -7.24
C GLU A 183 15.90 39.05 -8.51
N GLY A 184 14.88 39.49 -9.25
CA GLY A 184 15.03 40.31 -10.43
C GLY A 184 15.57 39.57 -11.66
N GLN A 185 15.78 38.27 -11.59
CA GLN A 185 16.24 37.45 -12.73
C GLN A 185 15.42 36.16 -12.85
N GLN A 186 15.41 35.63 -14.04
CA GLN A 186 14.72 34.36 -14.29
C GLN A 186 15.54 33.20 -13.70
N GLY A 187 14.98 32.54 -12.66
CA GLY A 187 15.65 31.43 -12.01
C GLY A 187 15.74 30.17 -12.86
N LEU A 188 16.38 29.16 -12.33
CA LEU A 188 16.50 27.85 -12.98
C LEU A 188 15.11 27.20 -13.15
N ALA A 189 14.87 26.59 -14.31
CA ALA A 189 13.61 25.89 -14.55
C ALA A 189 13.35 24.85 -13.45
N ARG A 190 12.12 24.81 -12.91
CA ARG A 190 11.72 23.88 -11.85
C ARG A 190 12.04 22.44 -12.19
N GLU A 191 11.87 22.04 -13.46
CA GLU A 191 12.15 20.67 -13.91
C GLU A 191 13.63 20.27 -13.74
N LEU A 192 14.54 21.26 -13.65
CA LEU A 192 15.96 21.04 -13.38
C LEU A 192 16.28 21.21 -11.90
N ALA A 193 15.79 22.29 -11.29
CA ALA A 193 16.09 22.60 -9.87
C ALA A 193 15.73 21.43 -8.93
N ARG A 194 14.61 20.72 -9.23
CA ARG A 194 14.14 19.59 -8.42
C ARG A 194 15.15 18.42 -8.34
N MET A 195 16.17 18.40 -9.23
CA MET A 195 17.21 17.36 -9.16
C MET A 195 17.98 17.40 -7.85
N ASN A 196 17.98 18.55 -7.17
CA ASN A 196 18.70 18.75 -5.92
C ASN A 196 17.91 18.24 -4.68
N LEU A 197 16.65 17.84 -4.85
CA LEU A 197 15.81 17.42 -3.72
C LEU A 197 16.11 15.95 -3.35
N PRO A 198 16.28 15.67 -2.04
CA PRO A 198 16.56 14.30 -1.61
C PRO A 198 15.31 13.41 -1.69
N SER A 199 15.51 12.11 -1.74
CA SER A 199 14.44 11.15 -1.99
C SER A 199 13.45 11.01 -0.82
N ASN A 200 13.77 11.54 0.35
CA ASN A 200 12.85 11.53 1.50
C ASN A 200 11.83 12.69 1.47
N ILE A 201 11.89 13.59 0.45
CA ILE A 201 10.87 14.63 0.28
C ILE A 201 9.52 13.98 -0.01
N TYR A 202 8.44 14.61 0.47
CA TYR A 202 7.08 14.12 0.24
C TYR A 202 6.57 14.52 -1.14
N THR A 203 5.86 13.58 -1.80
CA THR A 203 5.07 13.79 -3.00
C THR A 203 3.64 13.36 -2.71
N GLN A 204 2.72 13.63 -3.63
CA GLN A 204 1.33 13.24 -3.50
C GLN A 204 0.84 12.70 -4.84
N TRP A 205 -0.09 11.75 -4.80
CA TRP A 205 -0.72 11.25 -6.02
C TRP A 205 -2.15 10.78 -5.78
N TYR A 206 -2.93 10.75 -6.84
CA TYR A 206 -4.12 9.91 -6.90
C TYR A 206 -3.70 8.55 -7.47
N TRP A 207 -4.11 7.49 -6.79
CA TRP A 207 -3.83 6.11 -7.17
C TRP A 207 -5.17 5.38 -7.27
N LYS A 208 -5.50 4.86 -8.48
CA LYS A 208 -6.75 4.12 -8.70
C LYS A 208 -6.39 2.69 -9.08
N VAL A 209 -7.03 1.73 -8.43
CA VAL A 209 -6.69 0.31 -8.59
C VAL A 209 -7.94 -0.54 -8.37
N ASP A 210 -8.07 -1.64 -9.11
CA ASP A 210 -9.10 -2.64 -8.86
C ASP A 210 -8.73 -3.50 -7.64
N LEU A 211 -9.73 -4.17 -7.07
CA LEU A 211 -9.57 -4.94 -5.82
C LEU A 211 -8.62 -6.14 -5.97
N HIS A 212 -8.60 -6.81 -7.14
CA HIS A 212 -7.67 -7.93 -7.35
C HIS A 212 -6.21 -7.46 -7.26
N ASN A 213 -5.90 -6.37 -7.95
CA ASN A 213 -4.54 -5.81 -7.96
C ASN A 213 -4.22 -5.12 -6.63
N LEU A 214 -5.22 -4.56 -5.94
CA LEU A 214 -5.05 -4.05 -4.58
C LEU A 214 -4.66 -5.17 -3.62
N PHE A 215 -5.35 -6.32 -3.67
CA PHE A 215 -4.97 -7.48 -2.85
C PHE A 215 -3.55 -7.95 -3.15
N HIS A 216 -3.13 -7.91 -4.42
CA HIS A 216 -1.74 -8.24 -4.77
C HIS A 216 -0.75 -7.25 -4.13
N PHE A 217 -1.07 -5.96 -4.15
CA PHE A 217 -0.25 -4.93 -3.47
C PHE A 217 -0.19 -5.21 -1.97
N LEU A 218 -1.35 -5.40 -1.33
CA LEU A 218 -1.44 -5.59 0.12
C LEU A 218 -0.69 -6.84 0.57
N ARG A 219 -0.83 -7.95 -0.16
CA ARG A 219 -0.11 -9.20 0.16
C ARG A 219 1.40 -8.98 0.23
N LEU A 220 1.95 -8.14 -0.64
CA LEU A 220 3.39 -7.90 -0.69
C LEU A 220 3.85 -6.77 0.23
N ARG A 221 2.98 -5.80 0.51
CA ARG A 221 3.39 -4.58 1.23
C ARG A 221 2.91 -4.52 2.68
N ALA A 222 1.89 -5.31 3.04
CA ALA A 222 1.50 -5.49 4.44
C ALA A 222 2.22 -6.68 5.09
N ASP A 223 3.05 -7.40 4.33
CA ASP A 223 3.88 -8.49 4.85
C ASP A 223 4.87 -7.95 5.89
N ALA A 224 5.11 -8.73 6.94
CA ALA A 224 6.01 -8.35 8.04
C ALA A 224 7.43 -8.05 7.57
N HIS A 225 7.87 -8.67 6.46
CA HIS A 225 9.21 -8.47 5.89
C HIS A 225 9.26 -7.29 4.94
N ALA A 226 8.13 -6.64 4.65
CA ALA A 226 8.11 -5.44 3.80
C ALA A 226 8.78 -4.28 4.53
N GLN A 227 9.40 -3.38 3.77
CA GLN A 227 10.01 -2.18 4.33
C GLN A 227 8.98 -1.40 5.16
N TYR A 228 9.35 -0.97 6.36
CA TYR A 228 8.44 -0.33 7.32
C TYR A 228 7.65 0.83 6.67
N GLU A 229 8.32 1.69 5.92
CA GLU A 229 7.71 2.91 5.40
C GLU A 229 6.62 2.66 4.36
N ILE A 230 6.68 1.57 3.59
CA ILE A 230 5.56 1.22 2.70
C ILE A 230 4.53 0.35 3.42
N ARG A 231 4.98 -0.45 4.40
CA ARG A 231 4.09 -1.34 5.15
C ARG A 231 3.01 -0.55 5.91
N VAL A 232 3.38 0.54 6.58
CA VAL A 232 2.40 1.32 7.36
C VAL A 232 1.31 1.93 6.46
N TYR A 233 1.61 2.25 5.21
CA TYR A 233 0.58 2.64 4.23
C TYR A 233 -0.33 1.46 3.89
N ALA A 234 0.27 0.29 3.63
CA ALA A 234 -0.51 -0.92 3.33
C ALA A 234 -1.40 -1.31 4.52
N ASP A 235 -0.89 -1.21 5.75
CA ASP A 235 -1.66 -1.50 6.96
C ASP A 235 -2.87 -0.55 7.10
N ALA A 236 -2.69 0.73 6.80
CA ALA A 236 -3.77 1.71 6.82
C ALA A 236 -4.83 1.38 5.75
N ILE A 237 -4.38 0.97 4.55
CA ILE A 237 -5.30 0.57 3.47
C ILE A 237 -6.04 -0.73 3.84
N CYS A 238 -5.37 -1.69 4.49
CA CYS A 238 -6.01 -2.94 4.94
C CYS A 238 -7.24 -2.65 5.82
N LYS A 239 -7.16 -1.68 6.73
CA LYS A 239 -8.29 -1.31 7.60
C LYS A 239 -9.48 -0.80 6.78
N VAL A 240 -9.21 0.06 5.80
CA VAL A 240 -10.25 0.58 4.91
C VAL A 240 -10.89 -0.56 4.09
N VAL A 241 -10.07 -1.47 3.55
CA VAL A 241 -10.56 -2.57 2.70
C VAL A 241 -11.37 -3.57 3.51
N ALA A 242 -11.00 -3.80 4.77
CA ALA A 242 -11.74 -4.69 5.68
C ALA A 242 -13.19 -4.18 5.90
N ASP A 243 -13.36 -2.87 5.99
CA ASP A 243 -14.68 -2.26 6.13
C ASP A 243 -15.44 -2.19 4.79
N TRP A 244 -14.70 -2.02 3.67
CA TRP A 244 -15.27 -1.91 2.33
C TRP A 244 -15.89 -3.23 1.86
N VAL A 245 -15.11 -4.32 1.92
CA VAL A 245 -15.49 -5.63 1.38
C VAL A 245 -15.14 -6.72 2.40
N PRO A 246 -15.88 -6.77 3.53
CA PRO A 246 -15.48 -7.64 4.65
C PRO A 246 -15.43 -9.14 4.30
N ALA A 247 -16.30 -9.65 3.42
CA ALA A 247 -16.24 -11.06 3.04
C ALA A 247 -15.04 -11.34 2.14
N ALA A 248 -14.74 -10.45 1.19
CA ALA A 248 -13.57 -10.60 0.32
C ALA A 248 -12.27 -10.40 1.11
N TYR A 249 -12.25 -9.46 2.06
CA TYR A 249 -11.08 -9.22 2.90
C TYR A 249 -10.79 -10.43 3.80
N GLY A 250 -11.82 -11.02 4.43
CA GLY A 250 -11.64 -12.23 5.23
C GLY A 250 -11.14 -13.43 4.40
N ALA A 251 -11.59 -13.54 3.14
CA ALA A 251 -11.05 -14.56 2.23
C ALA A 251 -9.58 -14.25 1.86
N PHE A 252 -9.26 -12.98 1.64
CA PHE A 252 -7.89 -12.53 1.36
C PHE A 252 -6.95 -12.84 2.54
N GLU A 253 -7.38 -12.54 3.77
CA GLU A 253 -6.58 -12.87 4.95
C GLU A 253 -6.28 -14.36 5.02
N ASP A 254 -7.31 -15.20 4.83
CA ASP A 254 -7.18 -16.65 4.94
C ASP A 254 -6.32 -17.25 3.83
N TYR A 255 -6.62 -16.90 2.55
CA TYR A 255 -5.99 -17.58 1.40
C TYR A 255 -4.74 -16.90 0.87
N ARG A 256 -4.48 -15.65 1.24
CA ARG A 256 -3.34 -14.88 0.69
C ARG A 256 -2.36 -14.42 1.75
N MET A 257 -2.85 -13.80 2.84
CA MET A 257 -1.95 -13.30 3.90
C MET A 257 -1.48 -14.43 4.81
N GLY A 258 -2.42 -15.25 5.28
CA GLY A 258 -2.11 -16.38 6.15
C GLY A 258 -1.88 -17.69 5.42
N GLY A 259 -2.06 -17.72 4.10
CA GLY A 259 -1.91 -18.94 3.32
C GLY A 259 -0.48 -19.21 2.91
N ALA A 260 -0.12 -20.48 2.83
CA ALA A 260 1.19 -20.91 2.32
C ALA A 260 1.04 -21.54 0.93
N THR A 261 1.96 -21.20 0.03
CA THR A 261 2.03 -21.82 -1.29
C THR A 261 3.09 -22.93 -1.25
N LEU A 262 2.66 -24.15 -1.44
CA LEU A 262 3.56 -25.31 -1.41
C LEU A 262 3.84 -25.80 -2.83
N SER A 263 5.11 -26.04 -3.11
CA SER A 263 5.49 -26.71 -4.37
C SER A 263 5.02 -28.17 -4.36
N SER A 264 5.01 -28.83 -5.52
CA SER A 264 4.68 -30.25 -5.60
C SER A 264 5.58 -31.10 -4.70
N LYS A 265 6.86 -30.78 -4.62
CA LYS A 265 7.80 -31.49 -3.72
C LYS A 265 7.46 -31.26 -2.24
N ALA A 266 7.10 -30.02 -1.88
CA ALA A 266 6.72 -29.71 -0.49
C ALA A 266 5.42 -30.45 -0.12
N ILE A 267 4.45 -30.52 -1.04
CA ILE A 267 3.22 -31.30 -0.82
C ILE A 267 3.56 -32.78 -0.59
N ASP A 268 4.48 -33.35 -1.37
CA ASP A 268 4.91 -34.73 -1.19
C ASP A 268 5.57 -34.95 0.17
N CYS A 269 6.43 -34.02 0.60
CA CYS A 269 7.03 -34.07 1.94
C CYS A 269 5.94 -34.07 3.03
N VAL A 270 4.96 -33.18 2.93
CA VAL A 270 3.85 -33.14 3.89
C VAL A 270 3.08 -34.47 3.90
N ARG A 271 2.79 -35.05 2.71
CA ARG A 271 2.10 -36.35 2.61
C ARG A 271 2.90 -37.47 3.28
N ARG A 272 4.22 -37.47 3.12
CA ARG A 272 5.11 -38.46 3.73
C ARG A 272 5.14 -38.28 5.26
N MET A 273 5.26 -37.05 5.72
CA MET A 273 5.22 -36.76 7.17
C MET A 273 3.90 -37.20 7.81
N LEU A 274 2.78 -37.00 7.12
CA LEU A 274 1.46 -37.44 7.61
C LEU A 274 1.34 -38.96 7.69
N LYS A 275 2.16 -39.72 6.94
CA LYS A 275 2.24 -41.18 7.01
C LYS A 275 3.25 -41.65 8.09
N GLY A 276 3.87 -40.73 8.80
CA GLY A 276 4.85 -41.05 9.83
C GLY A 276 6.27 -41.29 9.31
N GLU A 277 6.53 -40.94 8.03
CA GLU A 277 7.88 -41.06 7.46
C GLU A 277 8.73 -39.88 7.93
N GLU A 278 10.01 -40.16 8.23
CA GLU A 278 10.96 -39.10 8.55
C GLU A 278 11.37 -38.41 7.25
N VAL A 279 11.18 -37.08 7.18
CA VAL A 279 11.57 -36.25 6.05
C VAL A 279 12.70 -35.32 6.52
N THR A 280 13.91 -35.58 6.01
CA THR A 280 15.08 -34.74 6.28
C THR A 280 15.29 -33.78 5.09
N GLN A 281 16.19 -32.84 5.27
CA GLN A 281 16.56 -31.92 4.19
C GLN A 281 17.05 -32.69 2.95
N GLU A 282 17.83 -33.76 3.15
CA GLU A 282 18.33 -34.60 2.05
C GLU A 282 17.22 -35.35 1.32
N THR A 283 16.23 -35.84 2.07
CA THR A 283 15.13 -36.65 1.48
C THR A 283 13.96 -35.81 1.01
N SER A 284 13.99 -34.49 1.27
CA SER A 284 12.89 -33.59 0.89
C SER A 284 12.94 -33.18 -0.59
N GLY A 285 14.15 -33.27 -1.22
CA GLY A 285 14.33 -32.79 -2.60
C GLY A 285 14.24 -31.26 -2.74
N UNK A 286 14.06 -30.63 -1.73
CA UNK A 286 13.95 -29.18 -1.76
C UNK A 286 15.34 -28.60 -1.67
N UNK A 287 15.55 -27.65 -2.15
CA UNK A 287 16.80 -26.98 -2.02
C UNK A 287 16.78 -26.30 -0.70
N UNK A 288 17.65 -26.15 -0.23
CA UNK A 288 17.83 -25.50 1.00
C UNK A 288 17.16 -24.16 1.16
N UNK A 289 16.94 -23.64 0.44
CA UNK A 289 16.34 -22.39 0.46
C UNK A 289 14.84 -22.45 0.52
N SER A 290 14.32 -23.40 0.44
CA SER A 290 12.86 -23.53 0.33
C SER A 290 12.17 -23.98 1.61
N LEU A 291 12.85 -24.04 2.70
CA LEU A 291 12.29 -24.49 3.98
C LEU A 291 12.18 -23.38 5.05
N ASP A 292 12.21 -22.15 4.67
CA ASP A 292 11.88 -21.05 5.60
C ASP A 292 10.36 -20.93 5.70
N PHE A 293 9.80 -21.47 6.78
CA PHE A 293 8.40 -21.35 7.14
C PHE A 293 8.20 -20.23 8.17
#